data_0c638dc8cf150d688c150b07bdf72074
#
_entry.id   0c638dc8cf150d688c150b07bdf72074
#
_cell.length_a   1.000
_cell.length_b   1.000
_cell.length_c   1.000
_cell.angle_alpha   90.00
_cell.angle_beta   90.00
_cell.angle_gamma   90.00
#
_symmetry.space_group_name_H-M   'P 1'
#
loop_
_entity.id
_entity.type
_entity.pdbx_description
1 polymer ?
#
loop_
_entity_poly.entity_id
_entity_poly.type
_entity_poly.pdbx_seq_one_letter_code
_entity_poly.pdbx_strand_id
1 'polypeptide(L)'
;MTKVFAPILAFTCDEIWLQMPHRDGDDGRNVLLNQMSKPYADYALSDTEMAVWETALRVRSDVNGVLETARADKRIGKSLEAHVALFATDEDAKAALDTIKTVDLPEIFIVSNVSTNEAAPAEGAVVGQGVNYPGLTVAVTEAKGTKCPRCAAVCKSLGVVFE
;
A
#
# COMPACT_ATOMS: atom_id res chain seq x y z
N MET A 1 -16.40 -10.71 8.85
CA MET A 1 -16.60 -9.39 8.22
C MET A 1 -17.95 -8.79 8.60
N THR A 2 -19.11 -9.38 8.28
CA THR A 2 -20.46 -8.83 8.52
C THR A 2 -20.69 -8.36 9.96
N LYS A 3 -20.38 -9.19 10.98
CA LYS A 3 -20.51 -8.80 12.39
C LYS A 3 -19.62 -7.62 12.80
N VAL A 4 -18.44 -7.46 12.17
CA VAL A 4 -17.48 -6.38 12.48
C VAL A 4 -17.93 -5.05 11.89
N PHE A 5 -18.53 -5.06 10.71
CA PHE A 5 -19.00 -3.84 10.04
C PHE A 5 -20.46 -3.47 10.39
N ALA A 6 -21.22 -4.38 11.02
CA ALA A 6 -22.61 -4.14 11.38
C ALA A 6 -22.85 -2.84 12.18
N PRO A 7 -21.97 -2.40 13.11
CA PRO A 7 -22.16 -1.12 13.81
C PRO A 7 -22.09 0.12 12.90
N ILE A 8 -21.45 0.00 11.74
CA ILE A 8 -21.26 1.10 10.77
C ILE A 8 -22.25 0.99 9.61
N LEU A 9 -22.47 -0.22 9.10
CA LEU A 9 -23.28 -0.53 7.92
C LEU A 9 -24.41 -1.51 8.28
N ALA A 10 -25.23 -1.16 9.26
CA ALA A 10 -26.22 -2.05 9.87
C ALA A 10 -27.14 -2.73 8.85
N PHE A 11 -27.76 -1.96 7.97
CA PHE A 11 -28.73 -2.50 6.99
C PHE A 11 -28.05 -3.39 5.94
N THR A 12 -26.92 -2.94 5.37
CA THR A 12 -26.17 -3.73 4.38
C THR A 12 -25.65 -5.02 4.99
N CYS A 13 -25.13 -4.97 6.22
CA CYS A 13 -24.64 -6.15 6.91
C CYS A 13 -25.78 -7.12 7.28
N ASP A 14 -26.94 -6.63 7.61
CA ASP A 14 -28.10 -7.47 7.89
C ASP A 14 -28.63 -8.14 6.62
N GLU A 15 -28.73 -7.41 5.52
CA GLU A 15 -29.11 -7.97 4.23
C GLU A 15 -28.17 -9.08 3.78
N ILE A 16 -26.85 -8.88 3.90
CA ILE A 16 -25.85 -9.92 3.63
C ILE A 16 -26.01 -11.08 4.62
N TRP A 17 -26.24 -10.79 5.90
CA TRP A 17 -26.41 -11.79 6.95
C TRP A 17 -27.55 -12.76 6.63
N LEU A 18 -28.69 -12.28 6.22
CA LEU A 18 -29.84 -13.08 5.87
C LEU A 18 -29.63 -14.01 4.66
N GLN A 19 -28.63 -13.74 3.81
CA GLN A 19 -28.34 -14.51 2.60
C GLN A 19 -27.15 -15.49 2.77
N MET A 20 -26.39 -15.41 3.87
CA MET A 20 -25.22 -16.25 4.07
C MET A 20 -25.50 -17.43 5.01
N PRO A 21 -24.77 -18.55 4.91
CA PRO A 21 -24.85 -19.63 5.87
C PRO A 21 -24.33 -19.17 7.25
N HIS A 22 -24.97 -19.61 8.31
CA HIS A 22 -24.62 -19.29 9.68
C HIS A 22 -23.86 -20.43 10.35
N ARG A 23 -23.07 -20.09 11.36
CA ARG A 23 -22.41 -21.08 12.24
C ARG A 23 -23.36 -21.50 13.34
N ASP A 24 -23.06 -22.66 13.92
CA ASP A 24 -23.77 -23.11 15.12
C ASP A 24 -23.65 -22.05 16.23
N GLY A 25 -24.80 -21.66 16.79
CA GLY A 25 -24.89 -20.64 17.81
C GLY A 25 -25.06 -19.20 17.31
N ASP A 26 -25.02 -18.97 15.99
CA ASP A 26 -25.39 -17.68 15.43
C ASP A 26 -26.92 -17.51 15.37
N ASP A 27 -27.42 -16.32 15.71
CA ASP A 27 -28.81 -15.96 15.48
C ASP A 27 -28.99 -15.50 14.02
N GLY A 28 -29.63 -16.32 13.20
CA GLY A 28 -29.83 -16.06 11.77
C GLY A 28 -30.83 -14.96 11.46
N ARG A 29 -31.60 -14.47 12.46
CA ARG A 29 -32.68 -13.50 12.23
C ARG A 29 -32.16 -12.08 11.93
N ASN A 30 -31.08 -11.67 12.56
CA ASN A 30 -30.48 -10.36 12.36
C ASN A 30 -29.02 -10.35 12.84
N VAL A 31 -28.13 -9.67 12.10
CA VAL A 31 -26.71 -9.60 12.43
C VAL A 31 -26.44 -8.95 13.79
N LEU A 32 -27.24 -7.97 14.19
CA LEU A 32 -27.07 -7.22 15.43
C LEU A 32 -27.46 -8.03 16.69
N LEU A 33 -28.16 -9.16 16.53
CA LEU A 33 -28.43 -10.08 17.63
C LEU A 33 -27.22 -10.93 18.01
N ASN A 34 -26.13 -10.83 17.26
CA ASN A 34 -24.93 -11.61 17.45
C ASN A 34 -23.83 -10.81 18.12
N GLN A 35 -22.98 -11.51 18.90
CA GLN A 35 -21.79 -10.92 19.47
C GLN A 35 -20.77 -10.60 18.39
N MET A 36 -20.10 -9.45 18.53
CA MET A 36 -18.95 -9.10 17.67
C MET A 36 -17.85 -10.16 17.81
N SER A 37 -17.19 -10.45 16.70
CA SER A 37 -16.05 -11.38 16.71
C SER A 37 -14.94 -10.87 17.64
N LYS A 38 -14.42 -11.75 18.47
CA LYS A 38 -13.23 -11.44 19.26
C LYS A 38 -11.98 -11.36 18.37
N PRO A 39 -10.98 -10.58 18.75
CA PRO A 39 -9.68 -10.62 18.08
C PRO A 39 -9.11 -12.05 18.07
N TYR A 40 -8.51 -12.43 16.95
CA TYR A 40 -7.85 -13.71 16.81
C TYR A 40 -6.39 -13.54 17.18
N ALA A 41 -5.99 -13.95 18.38
CA ALA A 41 -4.62 -13.85 18.88
C ALA A 41 -3.59 -14.57 17.98
N ASP A 42 -4.00 -15.69 17.38
CA ASP A 42 -3.16 -16.51 16.48
C ASP A 42 -2.76 -15.77 15.19
N TYR A 43 -3.44 -14.67 14.85
CA TYR A 43 -3.14 -13.82 13.70
C TYR A 43 -2.50 -12.48 14.09
N ALA A 44 -2.16 -12.30 15.36
CA ALA A 44 -1.43 -11.12 15.79
C ALA A 44 -0.02 -11.13 15.21
N LEU A 45 0.39 -9.99 14.65
CA LEU A 45 1.77 -9.81 14.20
C LEU A 45 2.72 -9.79 15.41
N SER A 46 3.91 -10.35 15.24
CA SER A 46 4.99 -10.21 16.20
C SER A 46 5.49 -8.76 16.26
N ASP A 47 6.16 -8.38 17.33
CA ASP A 47 6.76 -7.04 17.47
C ASP A 47 7.73 -6.72 16.32
N THR A 48 8.44 -7.74 15.83
CA THR A 48 9.36 -7.59 14.68
C THR A 48 8.60 -7.28 13.40
N GLU A 49 7.51 -7.99 13.13
CA GLU A 49 6.67 -7.74 11.96
C GLU A 49 5.98 -6.36 12.06
N MET A 50 5.51 -5.99 13.25
CA MET A 50 4.94 -4.65 13.48
C MET A 50 5.96 -3.55 13.19
N ALA A 51 7.23 -3.71 13.60
CA ALA A 51 8.28 -2.74 13.32
C ALA A 51 8.55 -2.58 11.80
N VAL A 52 8.48 -3.68 11.03
CA VAL A 52 8.58 -3.63 9.56
C VAL A 52 7.44 -2.78 8.97
N TRP A 53 6.21 -3.02 9.40
CA TRP A 53 5.05 -2.25 8.93
C TRP A 53 5.08 -0.79 9.33
N GLU A 54 5.48 -0.46 10.57
CA GLU A 54 5.65 0.92 11.00
C GLU A 54 6.69 1.66 10.17
N THR A 55 7.83 1.01 9.89
CA THR A 55 8.87 1.56 9.01
C THR A 55 8.35 1.78 7.60
N ALA A 56 7.66 0.79 7.02
CA ALA A 56 7.07 0.88 5.69
C ALA A 56 6.06 2.03 5.58
N LEU A 57 5.22 2.25 6.60
CA LEU A 57 4.26 3.34 6.62
C LEU A 57 4.93 4.72 6.74
N ARG A 58 6.03 4.85 7.49
CA ARG A 58 6.82 6.09 7.57
C ARG A 58 7.48 6.41 6.23
N VAL A 59 8.11 5.42 5.60
CA VAL A 59 8.70 5.60 4.24
C VAL A 59 7.61 5.93 3.22
N ARG A 60 6.44 5.27 3.29
CA ARG A 60 5.30 5.61 2.44
C ARG A 60 4.85 7.06 2.60
N SER A 61 4.85 7.58 3.84
CA SER A 61 4.50 8.98 4.08
C SER A 61 5.45 9.93 3.37
N ASP A 62 6.76 9.64 3.40
CA ASP A 62 7.78 10.43 2.71
C ASP A 62 7.62 10.36 1.18
N VAL A 63 7.40 9.16 0.65
CA VAL A 63 7.12 8.93 -0.79
C VAL A 63 5.87 9.69 -1.24
N ASN A 64 4.80 9.66 -0.45
CA ASN A 64 3.56 10.37 -0.79
C ASN A 64 3.75 11.88 -0.90
N GLY A 65 4.59 12.48 -0.04
CA GLY A 65 4.92 13.90 -0.12
C GLY A 65 5.51 14.27 -1.48
N VAL A 66 6.43 13.46 -2.00
CA VAL A 66 7.07 13.71 -3.31
C VAL A 66 6.12 13.36 -4.47
N LEU A 67 5.28 12.34 -4.33
CA LEU A 67 4.23 12.03 -5.32
C LEU A 67 3.23 13.17 -5.47
N GLU A 68 2.84 13.84 -4.37
CA GLU A 68 1.96 15.02 -4.44
C GLU A 68 2.64 16.19 -5.15
N THR A 69 3.93 16.42 -4.91
CA THR A 69 4.71 17.42 -5.64
C THR A 69 4.76 17.10 -7.13
N ALA A 70 5.05 15.86 -7.50
CA ALA A 70 5.09 15.42 -8.89
C ALA A 70 3.72 15.55 -9.59
N ARG A 71 2.64 15.39 -8.83
CA ARG A 71 1.27 15.57 -9.32
C ARG A 71 0.93 17.06 -9.51
N ALA A 72 1.33 17.92 -8.56
CA ALA A 72 1.17 19.36 -8.66
C ALA A 72 1.93 19.93 -9.88
N ASP A 73 3.12 19.42 -10.15
CA ASP A 73 3.96 19.77 -11.30
C ASP A 73 3.47 19.15 -12.63
N LYS A 74 2.36 18.39 -12.59
CA LYS A 74 1.78 17.66 -13.75
C LYS A 74 2.75 16.70 -14.43
N ARG A 75 3.71 16.16 -13.68
CA ARG A 75 4.65 15.14 -14.16
C ARG A 75 4.02 13.74 -14.16
N ILE A 76 3.04 13.50 -13.30
CA ILE A 76 2.22 12.30 -13.25
C ILE A 76 0.75 12.70 -13.10
N GLY A 77 -0.16 11.89 -13.64
CA GLY A 77 -1.59 12.07 -13.43
C GLY A 77 -2.08 11.30 -12.20
N LYS A 78 -1.73 10.03 -12.11
CA LYS A 78 -2.09 9.12 -11.00
C LYS A 78 -0.83 8.47 -10.43
N SER A 79 -0.86 8.08 -9.15
CA SER A 79 0.26 7.37 -8.51
C SER A 79 0.65 6.09 -9.26
N LEU A 80 -0.33 5.36 -9.81
CA LEU A 80 -0.09 4.17 -10.64
C LEU A 80 0.60 4.44 -11.98
N GLU A 81 0.85 5.69 -12.33
CA GLU A 81 1.65 6.08 -13.51
C GLU A 81 3.10 6.39 -13.12
N ALA A 82 3.42 6.31 -11.82
CA ALA A 82 4.73 6.65 -11.30
C ALA A 82 5.68 5.45 -11.19
N HIS A 83 6.95 5.74 -11.44
CA HIS A 83 8.10 4.99 -10.95
C HIS A 83 8.76 5.80 -9.83
N VAL A 84 9.01 5.15 -8.72
CA VAL A 84 9.67 5.73 -7.54
C VAL A 84 11.05 5.12 -7.38
N ALA A 85 12.07 5.96 -7.32
CA ALA A 85 13.44 5.55 -6.98
C ALA A 85 13.81 6.10 -5.60
N LEU A 86 14.31 5.22 -4.73
CA LEU A 86 14.71 5.52 -3.36
C LEU A 86 16.20 5.48 -3.19
N PHE A 87 16.78 6.54 -2.62
CA PHE A 87 18.21 6.68 -2.39
C PHE A 87 18.45 6.97 -0.91
N ALA A 88 19.16 6.07 -0.23
CA ALA A 88 19.55 6.26 1.16
C ALA A 88 20.97 6.85 1.22
N THR A 89 21.11 8.02 1.84
CA THR A 89 22.38 8.73 2.00
C THR A 89 23.00 8.55 3.37
N ASP A 90 22.22 8.22 4.38
CA ASP A 90 22.65 7.96 5.74
C ASP A 90 22.34 6.52 6.20
N GLU A 91 22.88 6.14 7.37
CA GLU A 91 22.70 4.79 7.91
C GLU A 91 21.25 4.52 8.35
N ASP A 92 20.54 5.54 8.83
CA ASP A 92 19.15 5.38 9.28
C ASP A 92 18.21 5.07 8.09
N ALA A 93 18.39 5.80 6.98
CA ALA A 93 17.62 5.55 5.76
C ALA A 93 17.99 4.19 5.14
N LYS A 94 19.27 3.77 5.17
CA LYS A 94 19.68 2.44 4.72
C LYS A 94 19.05 1.34 5.56
N ALA A 95 19.10 1.48 6.88
CA ALA A 95 18.48 0.52 7.80
C ALA A 95 16.96 0.44 7.61
N ALA A 96 16.29 1.57 7.35
CA ALA A 96 14.88 1.60 7.04
C ALA A 96 14.56 0.84 5.73
N LEU A 97 15.31 1.10 4.65
CA LEU A 97 15.13 0.37 3.38
C LEU A 97 15.45 -1.12 3.51
N ASP A 98 16.48 -1.49 4.27
CA ASP A 98 16.79 -2.89 4.55
C ASP A 98 15.68 -3.59 5.33
N THR A 99 15.05 -2.91 6.28
CA THR A 99 13.94 -3.43 7.08
C THR A 99 12.73 -3.76 6.21
N ILE A 100 12.43 -2.92 5.23
CA ILE A 100 11.22 -3.06 4.38
C ILE A 100 11.47 -3.82 3.07
N LYS A 101 12.67 -4.33 2.81
CA LYS A 101 13.00 -5.02 1.54
C LYS A 101 12.20 -6.29 1.27
N THR A 102 11.59 -6.87 2.32
CA THR A 102 10.73 -8.05 2.22
C THR A 102 9.29 -7.74 1.86
N VAL A 103 8.91 -6.47 1.88
CA VAL A 103 7.56 -5.97 1.59
C VAL A 103 7.45 -5.59 0.13
N ASP A 104 6.29 -5.80 -0.48
CA ASP A 104 6.00 -5.34 -1.85
C ASP A 104 5.82 -3.81 -1.86
N LEU A 105 6.92 -3.09 -2.08
CA LEU A 105 6.94 -1.63 -2.06
C LEU A 105 6.04 -0.98 -3.12
N PRO A 106 5.96 -1.46 -4.38
CA PRO A 106 4.99 -0.99 -5.35
C PRO A 106 3.55 -1.04 -4.84
N GLU A 107 3.15 -2.11 -4.17
CA GLU A 107 1.82 -2.26 -3.61
C GLU A 107 1.59 -1.30 -2.43
N ILE A 108 2.56 -1.20 -1.53
CA ILE A 108 2.47 -0.30 -0.36
C ILE A 108 2.38 1.17 -0.77
N PHE A 109 3.15 1.61 -1.75
CA PHE A 109 3.14 3.00 -2.23
C PHE A 109 2.04 3.28 -3.27
N ILE A 110 1.38 2.23 -3.77
CA ILE A 110 0.35 2.31 -4.83
C ILE A 110 0.94 2.96 -6.09
N VAL A 111 2.10 2.46 -6.51
CA VAL A 111 2.81 2.90 -7.72
C VAL A 111 3.10 1.72 -8.63
N SER A 112 3.46 1.96 -9.88
CA SER A 112 3.74 0.86 -10.82
C SER A 112 5.09 0.20 -10.60
N ASN A 113 6.11 0.96 -10.19
CA ASN A 113 7.45 0.43 -9.98
C ASN A 113 8.17 1.17 -8.86
N VAL A 114 9.00 0.44 -8.13
CA VAL A 114 9.93 0.99 -7.14
C VAL A 114 11.33 0.45 -7.42
N SER A 115 12.35 1.30 -7.33
CA SER A 115 13.76 0.90 -7.37
C SER A 115 14.50 1.46 -6.16
N THR A 116 15.41 0.65 -5.61
CA THR A 116 16.23 1.01 -4.44
C THR A 116 17.74 0.95 -4.70
N ASN A 117 18.13 0.54 -5.92
CA ASN A 117 19.54 0.25 -6.27
C ASN A 117 20.09 1.19 -7.35
N GLU A 118 19.44 2.30 -7.62
CA GLU A 118 19.93 3.27 -8.60
C GLU A 118 21.02 4.15 -7.99
N ALA A 119 22.01 4.53 -8.80
CA ALA A 119 23.14 5.32 -8.33
C ALA A 119 22.84 6.82 -8.23
N ALA A 120 21.87 7.32 -9.02
CA ALA A 120 21.45 8.72 -9.05
C ALA A 120 20.02 8.86 -9.58
N PRO A 121 19.31 9.95 -9.22
CA PRO A 121 18.01 10.25 -9.80
C PRO A 121 18.08 10.38 -11.33
N ALA A 122 17.06 9.85 -12.01
CA ALA A 122 16.96 9.97 -13.46
C ALA A 122 16.77 11.44 -13.88
N GLU A 123 17.23 11.78 -15.08
CA GLU A 123 17.05 13.12 -15.63
C GLU A 123 15.56 13.46 -15.75
N GLY A 124 15.17 14.63 -15.27
CA GLY A 124 13.79 15.09 -15.26
C GLY A 124 12.91 14.50 -14.15
N ALA A 125 13.47 13.73 -13.20
CA ALA A 125 12.73 13.27 -12.03
C ALA A 125 12.35 14.44 -11.11
N VAL A 126 11.18 14.34 -10.48
CA VAL A 126 10.85 15.18 -9.33
C VAL A 126 11.50 14.57 -8.10
N VAL A 127 12.36 15.34 -7.45
CA VAL A 127 13.18 14.85 -6.32
C VAL A 127 12.76 15.58 -5.05
N GLY A 128 12.61 14.81 -3.96
CA GLY A 128 12.35 15.35 -2.63
C GLY A 128 13.05 14.52 -1.56
N GLN A 129 13.20 15.11 -0.38
CA GLN A 129 13.76 14.42 0.79
C GLN A 129 12.64 13.97 1.72
N GLY A 130 12.86 12.85 2.41
CA GLY A 130 11.96 12.34 3.43
C GLY A 130 11.88 13.30 4.62
N VAL A 131 10.70 13.39 5.22
CA VAL A 131 10.47 14.11 6.47
C VAL A 131 10.74 13.19 7.66
N ASN A 132 10.31 11.94 7.58
CA ASN A 132 10.57 10.93 8.61
C ASN A 132 12.01 10.41 8.55
N TYR A 133 12.56 10.32 7.34
CA TYR A 133 13.94 9.91 7.08
C TYR A 133 14.65 10.97 6.23
N PRO A 134 15.28 11.99 6.85
CA PRO A 134 15.94 13.08 6.11
C PRO A 134 17.05 12.62 5.16
N GLY A 135 17.70 11.49 5.47
CA GLY A 135 18.66 10.84 4.58
C GLY A 135 18.05 10.02 3.45
N LEU A 136 16.72 9.93 3.36
CA LEU A 136 16.03 9.27 2.27
C LEU A 136 15.67 10.29 1.18
N THR A 137 16.28 10.17 0.02
CA THR A 137 15.92 10.92 -1.18
C THR A 137 14.95 10.09 -2.01
N VAL A 138 13.83 10.68 -2.38
CA VAL A 138 12.81 10.06 -3.22
C VAL A 138 12.81 10.77 -4.57
N ALA A 139 12.92 10.02 -5.66
CA ALA A 139 12.82 10.54 -7.01
C ALA A 139 11.62 9.90 -7.72
N VAL A 140 10.76 10.72 -8.32
CA VAL A 140 9.55 10.30 -9.01
C VAL A 140 9.67 10.61 -10.48
N THR A 141 9.44 9.60 -11.32
CA THR A 141 9.36 9.73 -12.78
C THR A 141 8.10 9.04 -13.29
N GLU A 142 7.74 9.27 -14.54
CA GLU A 142 6.72 8.48 -15.21
C GLU A 142 7.20 7.04 -15.42
N ALA A 143 6.34 6.07 -15.11
CA ALA A 143 6.64 4.66 -15.29
C ALA A 143 6.68 4.30 -16.78
N LYS A 144 7.71 3.58 -17.22
CA LYS A 144 7.88 3.14 -18.61
C LYS A 144 7.16 1.81 -18.83
N GLY A 145 6.30 1.73 -19.85
CA GLY A 145 5.59 0.51 -20.21
C GLY A 145 4.21 0.76 -20.78
N THR A 146 3.39 -0.29 -20.77
CA THR A 146 2.00 -0.25 -21.24
C THR A 146 1.06 -0.24 -20.06
N LYS A 147 0.11 0.70 -20.07
CA LYS A 147 -0.91 0.82 -19.03
C LYS A 147 -1.89 -0.35 -19.08
N CYS A 148 -2.03 -1.07 -18.00
CA CYS A 148 -2.98 -2.16 -17.89
C CYS A 148 -4.43 -1.63 -17.94
N PRO A 149 -5.29 -2.15 -18.82
CA PRO A 149 -6.69 -1.67 -18.92
C PRO A 149 -7.52 -2.05 -17.69
N ARG A 150 -7.10 -3.06 -16.92
CA ARG A 150 -7.83 -3.55 -15.74
C ARG A 150 -7.45 -2.81 -14.46
N CYS A 151 -6.15 -2.75 -14.13
CA CYS A 151 -5.68 -2.18 -12.86
C CYS A 151 -5.06 -0.78 -12.99
N ALA A 152 -4.92 -0.27 -14.23
CA ALA A 152 -4.29 1.01 -14.56
C ALA A 152 -2.81 1.16 -14.17
N ALA A 153 -2.16 0.14 -13.63
CA ALA A 153 -0.71 0.11 -13.42
C ALA A 153 0.03 0.03 -14.77
N VAL A 154 1.24 0.57 -14.81
CA VAL A 154 2.10 0.52 -15.99
C VAL A 154 3.06 -0.67 -15.87
N CYS A 155 2.94 -1.64 -16.75
CA CYS A 155 3.74 -2.86 -16.75
C CYS A 155 4.73 -2.87 -17.91
N LYS A 156 5.95 -3.40 -17.70
CA LYS A 156 6.96 -3.57 -18.76
C LYS A 156 6.56 -4.62 -19.78
N SER A 157 5.75 -5.59 -19.40
CA SER A 157 5.15 -6.58 -20.31
C SER A 157 3.77 -6.98 -19.79
N LEU A 158 2.75 -6.85 -20.61
CA LEU A 158 1.45 -7.47 -20.40
C LEU A 158 1.54 -8.95 -20.81
N GLY A 159 2.38 -9.71 -20.10
CA GLY A 159 2.58 -11.14 -20.33
C GLY A 159 1.58 -12.05 -19.62
N VAL A 160 0.47 -11.52 -19.12
CA VAL A 160 -0.59 -12.33 -18.52
C VAL A 160 -1.74 -12.42 -19.51
N VAL A 161 -1.71 -13.45 -20.32
CA VAL A 161 -2.88 -13.96 -21.03
C VAL A 161 -3.78 -14.55 -19.94
N PHE A 162 -4.90 -13.92 -19.66
CA PHE A 162 -5.98 -14.56 -18.91
C PHE A 162 -6.74 -15.43 -19.91
N GLU A 163 -6.50 -16.75 -19.89
CA GLU A 163 -7.42 -17.74 -20.41
C GLU A 163 -8.63 -17.89 -19.49
#